data_bd673f7a263fac80d4011825f12a4388
#
_entry.id   bd673f7a263fac80d4011825f12a4388
#
_cell.length_a   1.000
_cell.length_b   1.000
_cell.length_c   1.000
_cell.angle_alpha   90.00
_cell.angle_beta   90.00
_cell.angle_gamma   90.00
#
_symmetry.space_group_name_H-M   'P 1'
#
loop_
_entity.id
_entity.type
_entity.pdbx_description
1 polymer ?
#
loop_
_entity_poly.entity_id
_entity_poly.type
_entity_poly.pdbx_seq_one_letter_code
_entity_poly.pdbx_strand_id
1 'polypeptide(L)'
;MRVQTVEMTPSEVSLTYSGTVQARVLAELGFRVAGKVIERPVNIGDFVKAGQVIAKLDPTDLSLTHQADEQAVAAARAAAVNTRAEFERYGKMGQKSAAFLPSEFDKRQAAMLSAEAKLAQAERQLALASDQLSYTTLRADADGLITALPAQVGQVMTAGQTVASIAYAAETEVLVDVPENRLGEVRSATDISVTLWSSPGEMLRGRLREIGALADPASRTFAVRITLLDRPHNLALGMTAAVRFVHPAGAPVALVPATAIADQGGRPAVWVLDPRRQRAALRPVQVAAYRADGTVAIASGLATGDEVVTAGRLQLDPDMPVTAWTGPTR
;
A
#
# COMPACT_ATOMS: atom_id res chain seq x y z
N MET A 1 45.14 -31.90 -8.87
CA MET A 1 43.67 -31.87 -8.74
C MET A 1 43.21 -30.47 -8.43
N ARG A 2 41.97 -30.07 -8.80
CA ARG A 2 41.43 -28.78 -8.43
C ARG A 2 40.72 -28.93 -7.10
N VAL A 3 40.97 -27.99 -6.19
CA VAL A 3 40.33 -27.93 -4.87
C VAL A 3 39.55 -26.62 -4.69
N GLN A 4 38.53 -26.65 -3.83
CA GLN A 4 37.79 -25.51 -3.41
C GLN A 4 37.75 -25.51 -1.88
N THR A 5 38.05 -24.37 -1.26
CA THR A 5 37.89 -24.19 0.16
C THR A 5 36.41 -24.07 0.51
N VAL A 6 35.98 -24.81 1.51
CA VAL A 6 34.60 -24.80 1.98
C VAL A 6 34.35 -23.56 2.83
N GLU A 7 33.32 -22.81 2.45
CA GLU A 7 32.73 -21.73 3.24
C GLU A 7 31.30 -22.16 3.63
N MET A 8 30.98 -22.01 4.91
CA MET A 8 29.61 -22.27 5.38
C MET A 8 28.73 -21.05 5.06
N THR A 9 27.73 -21.27 4.21
CA THR A 9 26.77 -20.25 3.81
C THR A 9 25.45 -20.50 4.56
N PRO A 10 24.78 -19.43 5.04
CA PRO A 10 23.44 -19.59 5.62
C PRO A 10 22.55 -20.35 4.64
N SER A 11 21.85 -21.36 5.14
CA SER A 11 20.85 -22.05 4.32
C SER A 11 19.62 -21.17 4.20
N GLU A 12 19.26 -20.79 2.97
CA GLU A 12 18.07 -20.00 2.69
C GLU A 12 17.12 -20.81 1.81
N VAL A 13 15.86 -20.81 2.20
CA VAL A 13 14.77 -21.28 1.35
C VAL A 13 14.02 -20.07 0.85
N SER A 14 13.73 -20.04 -0.43
CA SER A 14 12.93 -18.98 -1.01
C SER A 14 11.67 -19.55 -1.62
N LEU A 15 10.56 -18.86 -1.37
CA LEU A 15 9.26 -19.11 -2.00
C LEU A 15 8.95 -17.96 -2.93
N THR A 16 8.48 -18.28 -4.13
CA THR A 16 8.09 -17.26 -5.10
C THR A 16 6.63 -17.44 -5.47
N TYR A 17 5.87 -16.35 -5.38
CA TYR A 17 4.46 -16.28 -5.74
C TYR A 17 4.25 -15.19 -6.79
N SER A 18 3.31 -15.42 -7.69
CA SER A 18 2.84 -14.37 -8.60
C SER A 18 1.83 -13.50 -7.87
N GLY A 19 1.88 -12.21 -8.11
CA GLY A 19 0.98 -11.22 -7.55
C GLY A 19 0.65 -10.13 -8.54
N THR A 20 -0.26 -9.24 -8.15
CA THR A 20 -0.71 -8.10 -8.95
C THR A 20 -0.39 -6.79 -8.21
N VAL A 21 0.18 -5.84 -8.93
CA VAL A 21 0.46 -4.49 -8.43
C VAL A 21 -0.87 -3.74 -8.26
N GLN A 22 -1.12 -3.23 -7.07
CA GLN A 22 -2.33 -2.48 -6.73
C GLN A 22 -1.98 -1.19 -5.98
N ALA A 23 -2.87 -0.18 -6.07
CA ALA A 23 -2.81 0.93 -5.14
C ALA A 23 -3.28 0.46 -3.76
N ARG A 24 -2.65 0.95 -2.71
CA ARG A 24 -3.09 0.65 -1.33
C ARG A 24 -4.51 1.13 -1.08
N VAL A 25 -4.87 2.30 -1.60
CA VAL A 25 -6.19 2.90 -1.47
C VAL A 25 -6.75 3.18 -2.85
N LEU A 26 -7.92 2.60 -3.12
CA LEU A 26 -8.76 2.93 -4.25
C LEU A 26 -9.99 3.65 -3.71
N ALA A 27 -10.09 4.95 -3.95
CA ALA A 27 -11.20 5.77 -3.51
C ALA A 27 -12.25 5.90 -4.62
N GLU A 28 -13.50 5.68 -4.26
CA GLU A 28 -14.65 5.94 -5.12
C GLU A 28 -15.25 7.29 -4.75
N LEU A 29 -15.17 8.25 -5.65
CA LEU A 29 -15.67 9.60 -5.46
C LEU A 29 -17.04 9.77 -6.09
N GLY A 30 -17.96 10.37 -5.34
CA GLY A 30 -19.31 10.70 -5.78
C GLY A 30 -19.77 12.06 -5.28
N PHE A 31 -20.77 12.63 -5.93
CA PHE A 31 -21.39 13.85 -5.46
C PHE A 31 -22.23 13.60 -4.19
N ARG A 32 -22.26 14.58 -3.28
CA ARG A 32 -23.09 14.54 -2.06
C ARG A 32 -24.52 15.06 -2.31
N VAL A 33 -24.76 15.67 -3.48
CA VAL A 33 -26.03 16.17 -3.96
C VAL A 33 -26.35 15.62 -5.34
N ALA A 34 -27.63 15.53 -5.67
CA ALA A 34 -28.05 15.11 -7.00
C ALA A 34 -27.98 16.27 -7.99
N GLY A 35 -27.75 15.98 -9.27
CA GLY A 35 -27.74 17.00 -10.33
C GLY A 35 -27.26 16.46 -11.65
N LYS A 36 -27.29 17.28 -12.70
CA LYS A 36 -26.80 16.98 -14.02
C LYS A 36 -25.33 17.36 -14.13
N VAL A 37 -24.48 16.44 -14.63
CA VAL A 37 -23.07 16.73 -14.87
C VAL A 37 -22.94 17.67 -16.07
N ILE A 38 -22.32 18.82 -15.86
CA ILE A 38 -22.08 19.84 -16.92
C ILE A 38 -20.62 19.86 -17.38
N GLU A 39 -19.69 19.46 -16.52
CA GLU A 39 -18.25 19.54 -16.81
C GLU A 39 -17.52 18.35 -16.21
N ARG A 40 -16.54 17.81 -16.95
CA ARG A 40 -15.62 16.76 -16.51
C ARG A 40 -14.26 16.96 -17.20
N PRO A 41 -13.36 17.76 -16.61
CA PRO A 41 -12.09 18.17 -17.22
C PRO A 41 -10.98 17.10 -17.18
N VAL A 42 -11.27 15.88 -16.67
CA VAL A 42 -10.30 14.81 -16.48
C VAL A 42 -10.67 13.56 -17.28
N ASN A 43 -9.68 12.71 -17.57
CA ASN A 43 -9.83 11.45 -18.28
C ASN A 43 -9.26 10.27 -17.48
N ILE A 44 -9.63 9.05 -17.89
CA ILE A 44 -9.02 7.83 -17.33
C ILE A 44 -7.52 7.85 -17.69
N GLY A 45 -6.67 7.56 -16.69
CA GLY A 45 -5.22 7.60 -16.82
C GLY A 45 -4.59 8.95 -16.48
N ASP A 46 -5.39 9.99 -16.23
CA ASP A 46 -4.84 11.28 -15.79
C ASP A 46 -4.40 11.20 -14.33
N PHE A 47 -3.25 11.83 -14.05
CA PHE A 47 -2.81 12.07 -12.68
C PHE A 47 -3.42 13.36 -12.15
N VAL A 48 -4.09 13.30 -11.01
CA VAL A 48 -4.76 14.45 -10.37
C VAL A 48 -4.11 14.77 -9.02
N LYS A 49 -4.14 16.02 -8.66
CA LYS A 49 -3.68 16.53 -7.35
C LYS A 49 -4.85 16.73 -6.40
N ALA A 50 -4.57 16.66 -5.11
CA ALA A 50 -5.55 16.99 -4.08
C ALA A 50 -6.17 18.37 -4.33
N GLY A 51 -7.51 18.47 -4.24
CA GLY A 51 -8.28 19.68 -4.54
C GLY A 51 -8.57 19.94 -6.03
N GLN A 52 -7.95 19.19 -6.96
CA GLN A 52 -8.24 19.33 -8.40
C GLN A 52 -9.67 18.94 -8.72
N VAL A 53 -10.33 19.71 -9.58
CA VAL A 53 -11.72 19.45 -10.01
C VAL A 53 -11.77 18.22 -10.90
N ILE A 54 -12.64 17.28 -10.55
CA ILE A 54 -12.92 16.05 -11.29
C ILE A 54 -14.16 16.19 -12.16
N ALA A 55 -15.25 16.74 -11.57
CA ALA A 55 -16.51 16.97 -12.29
C ALA A 55 -17.31 18.08 -11.61
N LYS A 56 -18.26 18.69 -12.35
CA LYS A 56 -19.19 19.68 -11.83
C LYS A 56 -20.62 19.31 -12.21
N LEU A 57 -21.52 19.52 -11.27
CA LEU A 57 -22.97 19.52 -11.52
C LEU A 57 -23.45 20.91 -11.91
N ASP A 58 -24.62 20.99 -12.53
CA ASP A 58 -25.32 22.23 -12.76
C ASP A 58 -25.71 22.86 -11.40
N PRO A 59 -25.16 24.03 -11.05
CA PRO A 59 -25.38 24.65 -9.76
C PRO A 59 -26.64 25.54 -9.72
N THR A 60 -27.38 25.70 -10.84
CA THR A 60 -28.38 26.75 -11.02
C THR A 60 -29.40 26.79 -9.88
N ASP A 61 -30.07 25.67 -9.58
CA ASP A 61 -31.11 25.62 -8.57
C ASP A 61 -30.57 25.86 -7.16
N LEU A 62 -29.39 25.27 -6.86
CA LEU A 62 -28.73 25.44 -5.56
C LEU A 62 -28.18 26.85 -5.36
N SER A 63 -27.71 27.50 -6.44
CA SER A 63 -27.26 28.89 -6.39
C SER A 63 -28.42 29.86 -6.15
N LEU A 64 -29.58 29.62 -6.76
CA LEU A 64 -30.80 30.41 -6.50
C LEU A 64 -31.27 30.24 -5.06
N THR A 65 -31.25 29.04 -4.53
CA THR A 65 -31.56 28.77 -3.12
C THR A 65 -30.61 29.51 -2.19
N HIS A 66 -29.29 29.42 -2.45
CA HIS A 66 -28.28 30.15 -1.67
C HIS A 66 -28.54 31.67 -1.69
N GLN A 67 -28.82 32.26 -2.86
CA GLN A 67 -29.12 33.67 -2.98
C GLN A 67 -30.40 34.07 -2.20
N ALA A 68 -31.45 33.24 -2.22
CA ALA A 68 -32.65 33.48 -1.45
C ALA A 68 -32.39 33.50 0.06
N ASP A 69 -31.57 32.53 0.54
CA ASP A 69 -31.21 32.48 1.95
C ASP A 69 -30.26 33.63 2.36
N GLU A 70 -29.41 34.14 1.48
CA GLU A 70 -28.63 35.37 1.72
C GLU A 70 -29.57 36.58 1.98
N GLN A 71 -30.64 36.73 1.18
CA GLN A 71 -31.62 37.80 1.36
C GLN A 71 -32.42 37.60 2.66
N ALA A 72 -32.75 36.37 3.04
CA ALA A 72 -33.39 36.05 4.26
C ALA A 72 -32.56 36.45 5.50
N VAL A 73 -31.24 36.17 5.46
CA VAL A 73 -30.29 36.62 6.53
C VAL A 73 -30.24 38.14 6.59
N ALA A 74 -30.18 38.84 5.45
CA ALA A 74 -30.12 40.29 5.40
C ALA A 74 -31.39 40.90 6.06
N ALA A 75 -32.59 40.37 5.75
CA ALA A 75 -33.85 40.81 6.32
C ALA A 75 -33.91 40.52 7.84
N ALA A 76 -33.55 39.31 8.28
CA ALA A 76 -33.53 38.92 9.68
C ALA A 76 -32.54 39.76 10.51
N ARG A 77 -31.36 40.07 9.90
CA ARG A 77 -30.34 40.93 10.53
C ARG A 77 -30.84 42.34 10.72
N ALA A 78 -31.52 42.94 9.74
CA ALA A 78 -32.14 44.25 9.86
C ALA A 78 -33.21 44.28 10.98
N ALA A 79 -34.05 43.26 11.06
CA ALA A 79 -35.05 43.11 12.12
C ALA A 79 -34.40 43.00 13.51
N ALA A 80 -33.36 42.19 13.67
CA ALA A 80 -32.62 42.03 14.92
C ALA A 80 -31.94 43.34 15.37
N VAL A 81 -31.34 44.08 14.46
CA VAL A 81 -30.72 45.39 14.73
C VAL A 81 -31.77 46.38 15.21
N ASN A 82 -32.94 46.45 14.55
CA ASN A 82 -34.00 47.37 14.89
C ASN A 82 -34.60 47.04 16.29
N THR A 83 -34.94 45.79 16.56
CA THR A 83 -35.52 45.36 17.85
C THR A 83 -34.52 45.55 18.99
N ARG A 84 -33.25 45.29 18.77
CA ARG A 84 -32.20 45.56 19.75
C ARG A 84 -32.07 47.07 20.03
N ALA A 85 -32.05 47.91 19.03
CA ALA A 85 -31.98 49.36 19.21
C ALA A 85 -33.22 49.92 19.94
N GLU A 86 -34.43 49.36 19.69
CA GLU A 86 -35.65 49.71 20.43
C GLU A 86 -35.56 49.28 21.90
N PHE A 87 -35.13 48.08 22.18
CA PHE A 87 -34.91 47.58 23.54
C PHE A 87 -33.91 48.45 24.31
N GLU A 88 -32.74 48.73 23.71
CA GLU A 88 -31.70 49.58 24.31
C GLU A 88 -32.18 51.02 24.57
N ARG A 89 -32.90 51.63 23.59
CA ARG A 89 -33.47 52.96 23.80
C ARG A 89 -34.45 53.00 24.98
N TYR A 90 -35.33 51.98 25.06
CA TYR A 90 -36.28 51.88 26.15
C TYR A 90 -35.60 51.65 27.50
N GLY A 91 -34.59 50.78 27.54
CA GLY A 91 -33.77 50.53 28.75
C GLY A 91 -33.03 51.78 29.26
N LYS A 92 -32.60 52.67 28.37
CA LYS A 92 -31.94 53.95 28.76
C LYS A 92 -32.86 54.94 29.44
N MET A 93 -34.19 54.81 29.31
CA MET A 93 -35.15 55.65 30.04
C MET A 93 -35.09 55.44 31.57
N GLY A 94 -34.61 54.28 31.99
CA GLY A 94 -34.35 53.92 33.37
C GLY A 94 -35.65 53.64 34.18
N GLN A 95 -35.56 52.72 35.12
CA GLN A 95 -36.69 52.24 35.95
C GLN A 95 -37.30 53.32 36.87
N LYS A 96 -36.60 54.43 37.04
CA LYS A 96 -37.09 55.56 37.86
C LYS A 96 -37.95 56.58 37.08
N SER A 97 -38.04 56.45 35.76
CA SER A 97 -38.88 57.30 34.91
C SER A 97 -40.36 56.95 35.10
N ALA A 98 -41.23 57.95 35.21
CA ALA A 98 -42.68 57.76 35.24
C ALA A 98 -43.24 57.12 33.94
N ALA A 99 -42.47 57.12 32.85
CA ALA A 99 -42.84 56.53 31.59
C ALA A 99 -42.33 55.06 31.44
N PHE A 100 -41.64 54.53 32.43
CA PHE A 100 -41.12 53.14 32.37
C PHE A 100 -42.20 52.15 32.82
N LEU A 101 -42.64 51.28 31.95
CA LEU A 101 -43.58 50.20 32.22
C LEU A 101 -42.85 48.86 32.17
N PRO A 102 -42.75 48.07 33.23
CA PRO A 102 -42.05 46.76 33.23
C PRO A 102 -42.59 45.83 32.16
N SER A 103 -43.86 45.77 31.91
CA SER A 103 -44.49 44.95 30.87
C SER A 103 -44.00 45.30 29.42
N GLU A 104 -43.79 46.61 29.16
CA GLU A 104 -43.22 47.04 27.86
C GLU A 104 -41.75 46.74 27.74
N PHE A 105 -40.98 46.75 28.83
CA PHE A 105 -39.60 46.32 28.85
C PHE A 105 -39.51 44.84 28.51
N ASP A 106 -40.28 43.98 29.22
CA ASP A 106 -40.34 42.54 29.00
C ASP A 106 -40.75 42.19 27.55
N LYS A 107 -41.72 42.90 27.01
CA LYS A 107 -42.20 42.75 25.63
C LYS A 107 -41.12 43.09 24.61
N ARG A 108 -40.36 44.17 24.82
CA ARG A 108 -39.25 44.57 23.91
C ARG A 108 -38.06 43.60 24.01
N GLN A 109 -37.78 43.12 25.22
CA GLN A 109 -36.77 42.08 25.44
C GLN A 109 -37.15 40.79 24.71
N ALA A 110 -38.41 40.34 24.86
CA ALA A 110 -38.89 39.15 24.15
C ALA A 110 -38.85 39.33 22.62
N ALA A 111 -39.18 40.51 22.11
CA ALA A 111 -39.10 40.82 20.68
C ALA A 111 -37.66 40.78 20.16
N MET A 112 -36.71 41.37 20.92
CA MET A 112 -35.28 41.32 20.59
C MET A 112 -34.76 39.87 20.56
N LEU A 113 -35.02 39.09 21.60
CA LEU A 113 -34.60 37.70 21.68
C LEU A 113 -35.20 36.84 20.54
N SER A 114 -36.48 37.11 20.21
CA SER A 114 -37.15 36.43 19.09
C SER A 114 -36.50 36.78 17.74
N ALA A 115 -36.14 38.05 17.52
CA ALA A 115 -35.51 38.50 16.30
C ALA A 115 -34.06 37.94 16.17
N GLU A 116 -33.31 37.89 17.26
CA GLU A 116 -32.00 37.28 17.32
C GLU A 116 -32.05 35.76 17.02
N ALA A 117 -33.04 35.05 17.59
CA ALA A 117 -33.26 33.64 17.29
C ALA A 117 -33.58 33.39 15.79
N LYS A 118 -34.39 34.27 15.17
CA LYS A 118 -34.70 34.22 13.74
C LYS A 118 -33.48 34.48 12.88
N LEU A 119 -32.64 35.46 13.27
CA LEU A 119 -31.36 35.70 12.56
C LEU A 119 -30.46 34.46 12.64
N ALA A 120 -30.28 33.88 13.81
CA ALA A 120 -29.47 32.68 13.97
C ALA A 120 -30.02 31.47 13.18
N GLN A 121 -31.34 31.37 13.03
CA GLN A 121 -31.98 30.35 12.19
C GLN A 121 -31.66 30.59 10.69
N ALA A 122 -31.82 31.83 10.23
CA ALA A 122 -31.54 32.19 8.83
C ALA A 122 -30.03 31.96 8.46
N GLU A 123 -29.12 32.33 9.38
CA GLU A 123 -27.68 32.11 9.17
C GLU A 123 -27.34 30.62 9.07
N ARG A 124 -27.99 29.74 9.86
CA ARG A 124 -27.80 28.28 9.74
C ARG A 124 -28.36 27.74 8.41
N GLN A 125 -29.51 28.30 7.95
CA GLN A 125 -30.08 27.88 6.67
C GLN A 125 -29.18 28.28 5.49
N LEU A 126 -28.63 29.49 5.51
CA LEU A 126 -27.64 29.95 4.52
C LEU A 126 -26.37 29.09 4.53
N ALA A 127 -25.86 28.70 5.71
CA ALA A 127 -24.71 27.82 5.81
C ALA A 127 -24.98 26.46 5.14
N LEU A 128 -26.17 25.88 5.36
CA LEU A 128 -26.59 24.63 4.71
C LEU A 128 -26.66 24.78 3.17
N ALA A 129 -27.25 25.86 2.68
CA ALA A 129 -27.34 26.12 1.24
C ALA A 129 -25.95 26.33 0.62
N SER A 130 -25.04 27.01 1.34
CA SER A 130 -23.64 27.19 0.93
C SER A 130 -22.90 25.85 0.81
N ASP A 131 -23.07 24.96 1.79
CA ASP A 131 -22.49 23.62 1.77
C ASP A 131 -23.02 22.81 0.58
N GLN A 132 -24.34 22.82 0.36
CA GLN A 132 -24.97 22.12 -0.76
C GLN A 132 -24.46 22.64 -2.12
N LEU A 133 -24.31 23.95 -2.26
CA LEU A 133 -23.74 24.56 -3.47
C LEU A 133 -22.27 24.12 -3.65
N SER A 134 -21.48 24.07 -2.60
CA SER A 134 -20.10 23.61 -2.64
C SER A 134 -19.98 22.16 -3.14
N TYR A 135 -20.92 21.30 -2.77
CA TYR A 135 -20.99 19.88 -3.15
C TYR A 135 -21.30 19.65 -4.64
N THR A 136 -21.66 20.69 -5.40
CA THR A 136 -21.80 20.60 -6.86
C THR A 136 -20.46 20.48 -7.59
N THR A 137 -19.35 20.77 -6.92
CA THR A 137 -18.01 20.61 -7.48
C THR A 137 -17.30 19.44 -6.79
N LEU A 138 -17.11 18.36 -7.54
CA LEU A 138 -16.36 17.18 -7.06
C LEU A 138 -14.87 17.42 -7.25
N ARG A 139 -14.10 17.25 -6.19
CA ARG A 139 -12.64 17.42 -6.19
C ARG A 139 -11.97 16.13 -5.72
N ALA A 140 -10.73 15.94 -6.14
CA ALA A 140 -9.89 14.86 -5.65
C ALA A 140 -9.50 15.12 -4.18
N ASP A 141 -9.64 14.11 -3.33
CA ASP A 141 -9.30 14.20 -1.90
C ASP A 141 -7.79 14.07 -1.66
N ALA A 142 -7.07 13.38 -2.57
CA ALA A 142 -5.63 13.17 -2.51
C ALA A 142 -5.03 13.09 -3.93
N ASP A 143 -3.70 13.15 -4.00
CA ASP A 143 -2.95 12.92 -5.24
C ASP A 143 -3.12 11.46 -5.69
N GLY A 144 -3.43 11.25 -6.97
CA GLY A 144 -3.66 9.89 -7.47
C GLY A 144 -3.90 9.81 -8.97
N LEU A 145 -4.07 8.58 -9.43
CA LEU A 145 -4.36 8.22 -10.82
C LEU A 145 -5.84 7.89 -10.97
N ILE A 146 -6.50 8.47 -11.96
CA ILE A 146 -7.89 8.13 -12.29
C ILE A 146 -7.93 6.75 -12.96
N THR A 147 -8.58 5.78 -12.32
CA THR A 147 -8.69 4.41 -12.82
C THR A 147 -10.01 4.12 -13.52
N ALA A 148 -11.09 4.83 -13.14
CA ALA A 148 -12.40 4.72 -13.77
C ALA A 148 -13.17 6.03 -13.70
N LEU A 149 -13.99 6.31 -14.73
CA LEU A 149 -14.86 7.48 -14.85
C LEU A 149 -16.22 7.07 -15.43
N PRO A 150 -17.09 6.43 -14.64
CA PRO A 150 -18.40 6.00 -15.12
C PRO A 150 -19.33 7.16 -15.44
N ALA A 151 -19.18 8.34 -14.84
CA ALA A 151 -20.01 9.51 -15.09
C ALA A 151 -19.67 10.22 -16.42
N GLN A 152 -20.69 10.61 -17.16
CA GLN A 152 -20.57 11.33 -18.42
C GLN A 152 -21.22 12.72 -18.34
N VAL A 153 -20.67 13.67 -19.12
CA VAL A 153 -21.29 15.01 -19.27
C VAL A 153 -22.70 14.87 -19.85
N GLY A 154 -23.64 15.56 -19.25
CA GLY A 154 -25.07 15.48 -19.61
C GLY A 154 -25.86 14.44 -18.79
N GLN A 155 -25.22 13.53 -18.10
CA GLN A 155 -25.86 12.53 -17.25
C GLN A 155 -26.38 13.14 -15.95
N VAL A 156 -27.55 12.67 -15.51
CA VAL A 156 -28.09 13.01 -14.18
C VAL A 156 -27.58 11.97 -13.17
N MET A 157 -26.95 12.47 -12.11
CA MET A 157 -26.36 11.63 -11.04
C MET A 157 -27.20 11.79 -9.78
N THR A 158 -27.30 10.71 -9.02
CA THR A 158 -27.86 10.72 -7.65
C THR A 158 -26.77 10.91 -6.62
N ALA A 159 -27.13 11.41 -5.43
CA ALA A 159 -26.17 11.51 -4.32
C ALA A 159 -25.60 10.13 -3.96
N GLY A 160 -24.27 10.07 -3.77
CA GLY A 160 -23.53 8.82 -3.44
C GLY A 160 -23.21 7.92 -4.63
N GLN A 161 -23.68 8.24 -5.83
CA GLN A 161 -23.33 7.46 -7.03
C GLN A 161 -21.87 7.74 -7.43
N THR A 162 -21.10 6.68 -7.74
CA THR A 162 -19.69 6.79 -8.12
C THR A 162 -19.53 7.57 -9.43
N VAL A 163 -18.72 8.61 -9.40
CA VAL A 163 -18.36 9.49 -10.52
C VAL A 163 -16.98 9.15 -11.05
N ALA A 164 -16.04 8.91 -10.16
CA ALA A 164 -14.65 8.60 -10.47
C ALA A 164 -14.08 7.61 -9.44
N SER A 165 -13.17 6.74 -9.90
CA SER A 165 -12.34 5.94 -9.01
C SER A 165 -10.90 6.43 -9.13
N ILE A 166 -10.28 6.75 -8.00
CA ILE A 166 -8.91 7.27 -7.92
C ILE A 166 -8.06 6.31 -7.10
N ALA A 167 -6.99 5.83 -7.71
CA ALA A 167 -5.92 5.11 -7.03
C ALA A 167 -4.94 6.11 -6.43
N TYR A 168 -4.88 6.20 -5.10
CA TYR A 168 -4.00 7.15 -4.44
C TYR A 168 -2.53 6.82 -4.67
N ALA A 169 -1.75 7.86 -4.97
CA ALA A 169 -0.34 7.73 -5.31
C ALA A 169 0.57 7.45 -4.09
N ALA A 170 0.04 7.51 -2.86
CA ALA A 170 0.85 7.48 -1.65
C ALA A 170 1.65 6.17 -1.48
N GLU A 171 1.02 5.02 -1.67
CA GLU A 171 1.66 3.72 -1.53
C GLU A 171 1.15 2.72 -2.57
N THR A 172 2.07 1.94 -3.13
CA THR A 172 1.77 0.84 -4.06
C THR A 172 2.11 -0.48 -3.39
N GLU A 173 1.26 -1.47 -3.60
CA GLU A 173 1.39 -2.79 -3.00
C GLU A 173 1.31 -3.87 -4.07
N VAL A 174 1.85 -5.04 -3.73
CA VAL A 174 1.60 -6.27 -4.50
C VAL A 174 0.69 -7.17 -3.69
N LEU A 175 -0.43 -7.54 -4.26
CA LEU A 175 -1.33 -8.55 -3.72
C LEU A 175 -0.91 -9.92 -4.24
N VAL A 176 -0.69 -10.85 -3.31
CA VAL A 176 -0.27 -12.22 -3.56
C VAL A 176 -1.21 -13.18 -2.84
N ASP A 177 -1.60 -14.26 -3.50
CA ASP A 177 -2.41 -15.31 -2.91
C ASP A 177 -1.53 -16.46 -2.43
N VAL A 178 -1.53 -16.70 -1.11
CA VAL A 178 -0.66 -17.67 -0.46
C VAL A 178 -1.49 -18.80 0.18
N PRO A 179 -1.19 -20.08 -0.11
CA PRO A 179 -1.87 -21.21 0.51
C PRO A 179 -1.65 -21.25 2.04
N GLU A 180 -2.65 -21.75 2.77
CA GLU A 180 -2.63 -21.81 4.24
C GLU A 180 -1.36 -22.46 4.81
N ASN A 181 -0.94 -23.59 4.23
CA ASN A 181 0.22 -24.35 4.68
C ASN A 181 1.58 -23.63 4.51
N ARG A 182 1.60 -22.48 3.80
CA ARG A 182 2.80 -21.66 3.54
C ARG A 182 2.81 -20.32 4.29
N LEU A 183 1.74 -19.98 4.99
CA LEU A 183 1.67 -18.71 5.73
C LEU A 183 2.74 -18.56 6.81
N GLY A 184 3.12 -19.66 7.46
CA GLY A 184 4.21 -19.67 8.45
C GLY A 184 5.53 -19.21 7.87
N GLU A 185 5.86 -19.66 6.66
CA GLU A 185 7.08 -19.29 5.94
C GLU A 185 7.05 -17.83 5.50
N VAL A 186 5.90 -17.33 5.02
CA VAL A 186 5.72 -15.90 4.67
C VAL A 186 5.89 -15.00 5.89
N ARG A 187 5.37 -15.41 7.05
CA ARG A 187 5.51 -14.64 8.31
C ARG A 187 6.95 -14.60 8.84
N SER A 188 7.71 -15.66 8.59
CA SER A 188 9.11 -15.77 9.05
C SER A 188 10.12 -15.27 8.02
N ALA A 189 9.66 -14.73 6.88
CA ALA A 189 10.54 -14.18 5.85
C ALA A 189 11.39 -13.03 6.42
N THR A 190 12.69 -13.12 6.21
CA THR A 190 13.67 -12.11 6.61
C THR A 190 13.93 -11.08 5.53
N ASP A 191 13.69 -11.46 4.27
CA ASP A 191 13.79 -10.57 3.11
C ASP A 191 12.65 -10.85 2.13
N ILE A 192 12.12 -9.78 1.55
CA ILE A 192 11.04 -9.83 0.56
C ILE A 192 11.46 -8.98 -0.63
N SER A 193 11.62 -9.63 -1.77
CA SER A 193 11.94 -8.97 -3.02
C SER A 193 10.83 -9.17 -4.04
N VAL A 194 10.64 -8.15 -4.86
CA VAL A 194 9.60 -8.09 -5.89
C VAL A 194 10.24 -7.81 -7.23
N THR A 195 9.90 -8.61 -8.22
CA THR A 195 10.37 -8.44 -9.61
C THR A 195 9.15 -8.29 -10.52
N LEU A 196 9.08 -7.20 -11.27
CA LEU A 196 8.04 -7.00 -12.27
C LEU A 196 8.31 -7.84 -13.51
N TRP A 197 7.28 -8.45 -14.08
CA TRP A 197 7.44 -9.19 -15.34
C TRP A 197 7.86 -8.30 -16.52
N SER A 198 7.50 -7.01 -16.45
CA SER A 198 7.92 -6.00 -17.43
C SER A 198 9.39 -5.61 -17.32
N SER A 199 10.04 -5.89 -16.17
CA SER A 199 11.42 -5.49 -15.88
C SER A 199 12.14 -6.58 -15.07
N PRO A 200 12.44 -7.75 -15.66
CA PRO A 200 12.93 -8.91 -14.90
C PRO A 200 14.35 -8.72 -14.32
N GLY A 201 15.07 -7.69 -14.75
CA GLY A 201 16.41 -7.35 -14.22
C GLY A 201 16.38 -6.41 -13.01
N GLU A 202 15.23 -5.84 -12.66
CA GLU A 202 15.11 -4.90 -11.56
C GLU A 202 14.44 -5.57 -10.36
N MET A 203 15.18 -5.66 -9.24
CA MET A 203 14.69 -6.23 -8.00
C MET A 203 14.30 -5.11 -7.04
N LEU A 204 13.01 -5.03 -6.75
CA LEU A 204 12.43 -4.05 -5.81
C LEU A 204 12.36 -4.65 -4.42
N ARG A 205 12.56 -3.83 -3.40
CA ARG A 205 12.38 -4.26 -2.01
C ARG A 205 10.91 -4.20 -1.63
N GLY A 206 10.45 -5.25 -0.96
CA GLY A 206 9.10 -5.36 -0.42
C GLY A 206 9.09 -5.44 1.10
N ARG A 207 7.97 -5.08 1.70
CA ARG A 207 7.71 -5.28 3.13
C ARG A 207 6.32 -5.87 3.32
N LEU A 208 6.25 -6.97 4.06
CA LEU A 208 4.98 -7.56 4.47
C LEU A 208 4.19 -6.52 5.29
N ARG A 209 3.01 -6.15 4.81
CA ARG A 209 2.10 -5.24 5.51
C ARG A 209 0.99 -6.00 6.21
N GLU A 210 0.33 -6.90 5.49
CA GLU A 210 -0.90 -7.51 5.95
C GLU A 210 -1.06 -8.92 5.37
N ILE A 211 -1.59 -9.81 6.19
CA ILE A 211 -2.10 -11.11 5.76
C ILE A 211 -3.59 -11.10 6.05
N GLY A 212 -4.41 -11.37 5.06
CA GLY A 212 -5.86 -11.43 5.19
C GLY A 212 -6.30 -12.36 6.31
N ALA A 213 -7.32 -11.98 7.05
CA ALA A 213 -7.83 -12.76 8.17
C ALA A 213 -8.67 -13.98 7.72
N LEU A 214 -9.17 -13.95 6.47
CA LEU A 214 -10.00 -15.01 5.91
C LEU A 214 -9.37 -15.54 4.62
N ALA A 215 -9.46 -16.86 4.44
CA ALA A 215 -9.11 -17.48 3.18
C ALA A 215 -10.23 -17.25 2.14
N ASP A 216 -9.84 -17.05 0.91
CA ASP A 216 -10.78 -17.12 -0.21
C ASP A 216 -11.35 -18.55 -0.31
N PRO A 217 -12.67 -18.72 -0.30
CA PRO A 217 -13.29 -20.04 -0.27
C PRO A 217 -13.10 -20.87 -1.56
N ALA A 218 -12.84 -20.21 -2.69
CA ALA A 218 -12.66 -20.88 -3.97
C ALA A 218 -11.22 -21.38 -4.15
N SER A 219 -10.24 -20.53 -3.86
CA SER A 219 -8.81 -20.83 -4.03
C SER A 219 -8.17 -21.46 -2.79
N ARG A 220 -8.77 -21.30 -1.60
CA ARG A 220 -8.21 -21.66 -0.29
C ARG A 220 -6.86 -20.97 0.00
N THR A 221 -6.71 -19.76 -0.50
CA THR A 221 -5.52 -18.93 -0.31
C THR A 221 -5.85 -17.72 0.56
N PHE A 222 -4.84 -17.20 1.19
CA PHE A 222 -4.91 -15.95 1.95
C PHE A 222 -4.30 -14.82 1.14
N ALA A 223 -4.99 -13.68 1.08
CA ALA A 223 -4.49 -12.48 0.47
C ALA A 223 -3.36 -11.89 1.32
N VAL A 224 -2.16 -11.84 0.75
CA VAL A 224 -0.96 -11.24 1.39
C VAL A 224 -0.61 -9.97 0.65
N ARG A 225 -0.50 -8.86 1.39
CA ARG A 225 -0.18 -7.54 0.82
C ARG A 225 1.23 -7.12 1.19
N ILE A 226 2.02 -6.84 0.18
CA ILE A 226 3.41 -6.43 0.28
C ILE A 226 3.53 -5.00 -0.21
N THR A 227 3.89 -4.07 0.67
CA THR A 227 4.20 -2.68 0.28
C THR A 227 5.52 -2.63 -0.47
N LEU A 228 5.53 -1.98 -1.63
CA LEU A 228 6.75 -1.68 -2.37
C LEU A 228 7.47 -0.50 -1.71
N LEU A 229 8.75 -0.69 -1.39
CA LEU A 229 9.59 0.36 -0.81
C LEU A 229 10.26 1.22 -1.88
N ASP A 230 10.43 0.65 -3.05
CA ASP A 230 11.04 1.30 -4.21
C ASP A 230 9.95 1.58 -5.26
N ARG A 231 10.08 2.70 -5.99
CA ARG A 231 9.13 3.12 -7.03
C ARG A 231 9.84 3.27 -8.37
N PRO A 232 9.82 2.26 -9.22
CA PRO A 232 10.33 2.40 -10.58
C PRO A 232 9.40 3.29 -11.41
N HIS A 233 9.98 4.05 -12.35
CA HIS A 233 9.24 5.00 -13.19
C HIS A 233 8.17 4.34 -14.08
N ASN A 234 8.30 3.08 -14.40
CA ASN A 234 7.42 2.30 -15.26
C ASN A 234 6.40 1.46 -14.49
N LEU A 235 6.21 1.69 -13.19
CA LEU A 235 5.26 0.96 -12.36
C LEU A 235 3.83 1.37 -12.70
N ALA A 236 3.02 0.44 -13.23
CA ALA A 236 1.60 0.65 -13.46
C ALA A 236 0.75 -0.34 -12.62
N LEU A 237 -0.43 0.12 -12.23
CA LEU A 237 -1.41 -0.71 -11.53
C LEU A 237 -1.90 -1.83 -12.46
N GLY A 238 -2.13 -3.02 -11.91
CA GLY A 238 -2.52 -4.20 -12.66
C GLY A 238 -1.34 -5.00 -13.23
N MET A 239 -0.09 -4.51 -13.14
CA MET A 239 1.09 -5.28 -13.57
C MET A 239 1.24 -6.55 -12.75
N THR A 240 1.73 -7.61 -13.42
CA THR A 240 2.09 -8.86 -12.75
C THR A 240 3.51 -8.73 -12.17
N ALA A 241 3.66 -9.18 -10.93
CA ALA A 241 4.91 -9.22 -10.22
C ALA A 241 5.18 -10.62 -9.64
N ALA A 242 6.45 -11.01 -9.58
CA ALA A 242 6.89 -12.17 -8.81
C ALA A 242 7.41 -11.68 -7.45
N VAL A 243 6.83 -12.17 -6.38
CA VAL A 243 7.24 -11.85 -5.00
C VAL A 243 8.00 -13.04 -4.44
N ARG A 244 9.25 -12.81 -4.07
CA ARG A 244 10.13 -13.80 -3.47
C ARG A 244 10.27 -13.53 -1.97
N PHE A 245 9.92 -14.52 -1.19
CA PHE A 245 10.10 -14.55 0.28
C PHE A 245 11.32 -15.39 0.59
N VAL A 246 12.29 -14.83 1.29
CA VAL A 246 13.49 -15.52 1.74
C VAL A 246 13.41 -15.72 3.25
N HIS A 247 13.68 -16.92 3.70
CA HIS A 247 13.72 -17.22 5.13
C HIS A 247 14.90 -18.15 5.45
N PRO A 248 15.44 -18.06 6.66
CA PRO A 248 16.52 -18.94 7.08
C PRO A 248 16.00 -20.38 7.14
N ALA A 249 16.67 -21.31 6.50
CA ALA A 249 16.25 -22.72 6.44
C ALA A 249 17.15 -23.64 7.27
N GLY A 250 17.46 -23.26 8.49
CA GLY A 250 18.20 -24.10 9.41
C GLY A 250 19.71 -23.85 9.47
N ALA A 251 20.49 -24.87 9.77
CA ALA A 251 21.93 -24.76 9.95
C ALA A 251 22.64 -24.33 8.64
N PRO A 252 23.75 -23.59 8.73
CA PRO A 252 24.56 -23.25 7.58
C PRO A 252 24.97 -24.49 6.77
N VAL A 253 25.04 -24.37 5.45
CA VAL A 253 25.40 -25.44 4.53
C VAL A 253 26.68 -25.09 3.77
N ALA A 254 27.45 -26.12 3.42
CA ALA A 254 28.57 -25.96 2.51
C ALA A 254 28.09 -26.09 1.06
N LEU A 255 28.45 -25.13 0.19
CA LEU A 255 28.15 -25.20 -1.24
C LEU A 255 29.36 -25.74 -1.99
N VAL A 256 29.19 -26.89 -2.67
CA VAL A 256 30.20 -27.49 -3.49
C VAL A 256 29.64 -27.77 -4.89
N PRO A 257 30.43 -27.74 -5.97
CA PRO A 257 29.99 -28.16 -7.29
C PRO A 257 29.51 -29.62 -7.28
N ALA A 258 28.49 -29.95 -8.05
CA ALA A 258 27.99 -31.33 -8.17
C ALA A 258 29.07 -32.32 -8.60
N THR A 259 30.08 -31.83 -9.32
CA THR A 259 31.25 -32.62 -9.72
C THR A 259 32.11 -33.09 -8.54
N ALA A 260 32.01 -32.48 -7.38
CA ALA A 260 32.73 -32.88 -6.16
C ALA A 260 32.11 -34.08 -5.45
N ILE A 261 30.82 -34.38 -5.71
CA ILE A 261 30.13 -35.48 -5.06
C ILE A 261 30.57 -36.81 -5.64
N ALA A 262 31.10 -37.67 -4.80
CA ALA A 262 31.44 -39.07 -5.05
C ALA A 262 30.40 -40.00 -4.41
N ASP A 263 30.40 -41.24 -4.86
CA ASP A 263 29.60 -42.28 -4.21
C ASP A 263 30.51 -43.23 -3.39
N GLN A 264 30.14 -43.49 -2.17
CA GLN A 264 30.79 -44.47 -1.29
C GLN A 264 29.78 -45.51 -0.88
N GLY A 265 29.60 -46.54 -1.69
CA GLY A 265 28.70 -47.65 -1.40
C GLY A 265 27.24 -47.22 -1.31
N GLY A 266 26.78 -46.38 -2.23
CA GLY A 266 25.40 -45.85 -2.25
C GLY A 266 25.15 -44.67 -1.36
N ARG A 267 26.19 -44.08 -0.75
CA ARG A 267 26.10 -42.87 0.08
C ARG A 267 26.93 -41.73 -0.52
N PRO A 268 26.40 -40.53 -0.55
CA PRO A 268 27.14 -39.37 -1.02
C PRO A 268 28.36 -39.08 -0.15
N ALA A 269 29.51 -38.87 -0.77
CA ALA A 269 30.76 -38.54 -0.12
C ALA A 269 31.54 -37.51 -0.94
N VAL A 270 32.49 -36.85 -0.32
CA VAL A 270 33.41 -35.92 -0.99
C VAL A 270 34.87 -36.23 -0.64
N TRP A 271 35.77 -35.97 -1.56
CA TRP A 271 37.17 -36.02 -1.26
C TRP A 271 37.62 -34.74 -0.59
N VAL A 272 38.14 -34.85 0.63
CA VAL A 272 38.72 -33.74 1.39
C VAL A 272 40.24 -33.91 1.43
N LEU A 273 40.95 -32.84 1.10
CA LEU A 273 42.40 -32.77 1.15
C LEU A 273 42.86 -32.48 2.58
N ASP A 274 43.75 -33.31 3.14
CA ASP A 274 44.51 -32.94 4.33
C ASP A 274 45.79 -32.18 3.88
N PRO A 275 45.87 -30.88 4.06
CA PRO A 275 47.00 -30.09 3.58
C PRO A 275 48.29 -30.39 4.31
N ARG A 276 48.20 -30.94 5.53
CA ARG A 276 49.39 -31.34 6.32
C ARG A 276 49.99 -32.65 5.87
N ARG A 277 49.16 -33.59 5.43
CA ARG A 277 49.56 -34.95 5.00
C ARG A 277 49.67 -35.06 3.47
N GLN A 278 49.24 -34.04 2.71
CA GLN A 278 49.15 -34.08 1.26
C GLN A 278 48.44 -35.35 0.74
N ARG A 279 47.36 -35.73 1.42
CA ARG A 279 46.54 -36.91 1.08
C ARG A 279 45.08 -36.51 0.99
N ALA A 280 44.33 -37.14 0.11
CA ALA A 280 42.92 -37.02 -0.02
C ALA A 280 42.20 -38.17 0.73
N ALA A 281 41.24 -37.85 1.54
CA ALA A 281 40.37 -38.79 2.24
C ALA A 281 38.92 -38.65 1.78
N LEU A 282 38.27 -39.78 1.52
CA LEU A 282 36.85 -39.81 1.20
C LEU A 282 36.04 -39.67 2.48
N ARG A 283 35.24 -38.59 2.56
CA ARG A 283 34.41 -38.29 3.76
C ARG A 283 32.95 -38.37 3.37
N PRO A 284 32.13 -39.16 4.09
CA PRO A 284 30.68 -39.19 3.92
C PRO A 284 30.08 -37.87 4.25
N VAL A 285 29.08 -37.41 3.45
CA VAL A 285 28.38 -36.16 3.65
C VAL A 285 26.88 -36.35 3.54
N GLN A 286 26.15 -35.42 4.15
CA GLN A 286 24.70 -35.40 4.04
C GLN A 286 24.29 -34.27 3.11
N VAL A 287 23.70 -34.62 1.97
CA VAL A 287 23.20 -33.66 0.98
C VAL A 287 21.86 -33.12 1.46
N ALA A 288 21.76 -31.78 1.56
CA ALA A 288 20.50 -31.07 1.85
C ALA A 288 19.68 -30.84 0.57
N ALA A 289 20.33 -30.37 -0.50
CA ALA A 289 19.64 -30.07 -1.76
C ALA A 289 20.63 -30.01 -2.95
N TYR A 290 20.13 -30.37 -4.14
CA TYR A 290 20.76 -30.05 -5.43
C TYR A 290 20.17 -28.75 -5.96
N ARG A 291 21.03 -27.81 -6.38
CA ARG A 291 20.62 -26.52 -6.90
C ARG A 291 20.67 -26.47 -8.42
N ALA A 292 19.83 -25.60 -9.00
CA ALA A 292 19.75 -25.44 -10.46
C ALA A 292 21.04 -24.83 -11.10
N ASP A 293 21.88 -24.18 -10.29
CA ASP A 293 23.16 -23.60 -10.70
C ASP A 293 24.30 -24.64 -10.80
N GLY A 294 23.99 -25.91 -10.59
CA GLY A 294 24.97 -27.00 -10.61
C GLY A 294 25.78 -27.16 -9.33
N THR A 295 25.39 -26.47 -8.24
CA THR A 295 25.94 -26.66 -6.89
C THR A 295 25.11 -27.62 -6.06
N VAL A 296 25.74 -28.21 -5.03
CA VAL A 296 25.10 -29.09 -4.04
C VAL A 296 25.30 -28.50 -2.65
N ALA A 297 24.20 -28.36 -1.92
CA ALA A 297 24.23 -27.93 -0.55
C ALA A 297 24.44 -29.14 0.38
N ILE A 298 25.47 -29.10 1.20
CA ILE A 298 25.84 -30.15 2.15
C ILE A 298 25.51 -29.68 3.55
N ALA A 299 24.63 -30.42 4.22
CA ALA A 299 24.16 -30.09 5.58
C ALA A 299 25.13 -30.50 6.68
N SER A 300 25.88 -31.59 6.47
CA SER A 300 26.86 -32.09 7.48
C SER A 300 27.96 -32.92 6.82
N GLY A 301 29.07 -33.06 7.54
CA GLY A 301 30.25 -33.78 7.04
C GLY A 301 31.40 -32.90 6.58
N LEU A 302 31.18 -31.56 6.44
CA LEU A 302 32.21 -30.59 6.11
C LEU A 302 32.29 -29.50 7.17
N ALA A 303 33.46 -28.91 7.33
CA ALA A 303 33.74 -27.76 8.19
C ALA A 303 34.27 -26.59 7.36
N THR A 304 34.12 -25.38 7.88
CA THR A 304 34.75 -24.19 7.28
C THR A 304 36.27 -24.37 7.20
N GLY A 305 36.83 -24.12 6.01
CA GLY A 305 38.26 -24.29 5.76
C GLY A 305 38.64 -25.67 5.24
N ASP A 306 37.75 -26.65 5.15
CA ASP A 306 38.02 -27.92 4.47
C ASP A 306 38.30 -27.65 2.97
N GLU A 307 39.27 -28.32 2.41
CA GLU A 307 39.55 -28.24 0.98
C GLU A 307 38.95 -29.48 0.26
N VAL A 308 37.91 -29.25 -0.52
CA VAL A 308 37.15 -30.27 -1.25
C VAL A 308 37.67 -30.36 -2.71
N VAL A 309 37.89 -31.58 -3.16
CA VAL A 309 38.30 -31.83 -4.55
C VAL A 309 37.12 -31.69 -5.49
N THR A 310 37.21 -30.75 -6.42
CA THR A 310 36.14 -30.42 -7.39
C THR A 310 36.40 -31.02 -8.78
N ALA A 311 37.65 -31.35 -9.11
CA ALA A 311 37.99 -32.02 -10.36
C ALA A 311 39.17 -32.97 -10.20
N GLY A 312 39.14 -34.08 -10.96
CA GLY A 312 40.16 -35.15 -10.91
C GLY A 312 39.84 -36.31 -9.94
N ARG A 313 38.63 -36.37 -9.41
CA ARG A 313 38.21 -37.35 -8.40
C ARG A 313 38.23 -38.81 -8.83
N LEU A 314 38.05 -39.08 -10.13
CA LEU A 314 38.02 -40.46 -10.70
C LEU A 314 39.39 -41.19 -10.66
N GLN A 315 40.46 -40.44 -10.40
CA GLN A 315 41.82 -40.96 -10.33
C GLN A 315 42.37 -41.02 -8.91
N LEU A 316 41.47 -40.80 -7.89
CA LEU A 316 41.86 -40.76 -6.49
C LEU A 316 41.55 -42.10 -5.82
N ASP A 317 42.54 -42.68 -5.17
CA ASP A 317 42.42 -43.79 -4.22
C ASP A 317 42.63 -43.26 -2.78
N PRO A 318 42.03 -43.89 -1.77
CA PRO A 318 42.29 -43.57 -0.40
C PRO A 318 43.79 -43.54 -0.09
N ASP A 319 44.23 -42.50 0.63
CA ASP A 319 45.63 -42.32 1.04
C ASP A 319 46.66 -42.03 -0.08
N MET A 320 46.21 -41.81 -1.30
CA MET A 320 47.11 -41.41 -2.41
C MET A 320 47.71 -40.01 -2.12
N PRO A 321 49.05 -39.83 -2.33
CA PRO A 321 49.65 -38.50 -2.22
C PRO A 321 49.19 -37.61 -3.38
N VAL A 322 48.70 -36.43 -3.01
CA VAL A 322 48.08 -35.52 -3.96
C VAL A 322 48.57 -34.09 -3.76
N THR A 323 48.65 -33.34 -4.84
CA THR A 323 49.02 -31.91 -4.81
C THR A 323 47.89 -31.07 -5.38
N ALA A 324 47.48 -30.02 -4.61
CA ALA A 324 46.51 -29.05 -5.06
C ALA A 324 47.07 -28.27 -6.26
N TRP A 325 46.25 -28.10 -7.31
CA TRP A 325 46.57 -27.24 -8.42
C TRP A 325 45.86 -25.90 -8.29
N THR A 326 46.65 -24.84 -8.14
CA THR A 326 46.20 -23.47 -7.92
C THR A 326 46.25 -22.59 -9.17
N GLY A 327 46.29 -23.19 -10.37
CA GLY A 327 46.38 -22.43 -11.62
C GLY A 327 45.08 -21.74 -12.02
N PRO A 328 45.11 -20.76 -12.95
CA PRO A 328 43.99 -19.93 -13.32
C PRO A 328 42.81 -20.72 -13.87
N THR A 329 41.61 -20.26 -13.57
CA THR A 329 40.35 -20.74 -14.17
C THR A 329 40.37 -20.40 -15.66
N ARG A 330 40.27 -21.38 -16.57
CA ARG A 330 39.94 -21.17 -17.99
C ARG A 330 38.45 -21.13 -18.16
#